data_1e50ead42ee0512d4aa820485874a9af
#
_entry.id   1e50ead42ee0512d4aa820485874a9af
#
_cell.length_a   1.000
_cell.length_b   1.000
_cell.length_c   1.000
_cell.angle_alpha   90.00
_cell.angle_beta   90.00
_cell.angle_gamma   90.00
#
_symmetry.space_group_name_H-M   'P 1'
#
loop_
_entity.id
_entity.type
_entity.pdbx_description
1 polymer ?
#
loop_
_entity_poly.entity_id
_entity_poly.type
_entity_poly.pdbx_seq_one_letter_code
_entity_poly.pdbx_strand_id
1 'polypeptide(L)'
;MRLAMRLIWHNKPDEIDHEAYLVSKNTGKGDVIVMAIDYKTAGVDIEAGYRSVELMKKHVQETMRPEVLTNLGGFSGAFSMEKFKNMEKPTLVSGTDGVGTKLKLAFIMDRHNTVGIDCVAMCVNDIACAGGEPLFFLDYIACGKNEPEKIAAIVSGVAEGCKQSGAALIGGETAEMPGFYPAEEYDLAGFAVGVVDEKDLITGKELKEGDVLIGMASSGVHSNGFSLVRKVFKMTKESLGTYYDCLGCTLGDALLAPTRIYVRALKSIKEAGVSVKACSHITGGGFYENIPRMLIDGTRAVIRKESYPVPPIFGMIAETGGIEEKMMYNTYNMGLGMVLAVEAADVDKAMEAARAAGETPYVVGQIEAGEKGVTLC
;
A
#
# COMPACT_ATOMS: atom_id res chain seq x y z
N MET A 1 24.46 6.12 -11.24
CA MET A 1 23.32 5.26 -10.87
C MET A 1 22.00 5.60 -11.56
N ARG A 2 21.63 6.86 -11.78
CA ARG A 2 20.42 7.24 -12.56
C ARG A 2 20.45 6.93 -14.07
N LEU A 3 21.60 6.55 -14.63
CA LEU A 3 21.77 6.33 -16.08
C LEU A 3 21.39 4.90 -16.53
N ALA A 4 21.55 3.89 -15.69
CA ALA A 4 21.41 2.49 -16.12
C ALA A 4 19.94 2.11 -16.43
N MET A 5 18.97 2.52 -15.61
CA MET A 5 17.57 2.18 -15.86
C MET A 5 16.88 3.08 -16.89
N ARG A 6 17.33 4.33 -17.09
CA ARG A 6 16.82 5.17 -18.20
C ARG A 6 17.17 4.66 -19.59
N LEU A 7 18.26 3.89 -19.73
CA LEU A 7 18.67 3.27 -21.00
C LEU A 7 17.84 2.02 -21.35
N ILE A 8 17.25 1.34 -20.38
CA ILE A 8 16.49 0.09 -20.57
C ILE A 8 15.24 0.32 -21.46
N TRP A 9 14.70 1.54 -21.51
CA TRP A 9 13.45 1.82 -22.21
C TRP A 9 13.61 2.25 -23.67
N HIS A 10 14.81 2.50 -24.17
CA HIS A 10 15.01 3.11 -25.50
C HIS A 10 15.76 2.29 -26.53
N ASN A 11 16.41 1.17 -26.19
CA ASN A 11 17.17 0.39 -27.15
C ASN A 11 16.61 -1.02 -27.36
N LYS A 12 16.55 -1.43 -28.62
CA LYS A 12 16.23 -2.81 -29.00
C LYS A 12 17.37 -3.75 -28.55
N PRO A 13 17.06 -5.01 -28.16
CA PRO A 13 18.05 -5.95 -27.61
C PRO A 13 19.18 -6.41 -28.58
N ASP A 14 19.12 -6.02 -29.84
CA ASP A 14 19.87 -6.73 -30.88
C ASP A 14 21.28 -6.16 -31.18
N GLU A 15 21.79 -5.17 -30.45
CA GLU A 15 23.08 -4.54 -30.83
C GLU A 15 24.05 -4.22 -29.67
N ILE A 16 23.97 -4.91 -28.53
CA ILE A 16 25.00 -4.74 -27.48
C ILE A 16 25.77 -6.05 -27.34
N ASP A 17 26.92 -6.09 -28.00
CA ASP A 17 27.90 -7.15 -27.85
C ASP A 17 28.64 -6.98 -26.52
N HIS A 18 28.32 -7.82 -25.55
CA HIS A 18 28.91 -7.80 -24.19
C HIS A 18 30.16 -8.67 -24.09
N GLU A 19 31.07 -8.58 -25.06
CA GLU A 19 32.38 -9.16 -24.88
C GLU A 19 33.19 -8.41 -23.84
N ALA A 20 33.70 -9.12 -22.84
CA ALA A 20 34.62 -8.58 -21.84
C ALA A 20 35.87 -8.04 -22.53
N TYR A 21 35.99 -6.73 -22.60
CA TYR A 21 37.16 -6.08 -23.17
C TYR A 21 38.35 -6.23 -22.21
N LEU A 22 39.33 -7.00 -22.64
CA LEU A 22 40.65 -7.05 -22.00
C LEU A 22 41.40 -5.76 -22.36
N VAL A 23 41.61 -4.87 -21.41
CA VAL A 23 42.42 -3.68 -21.63
C VAL A 23 43.87 -3.99 -21.22
N SER A 24 44.74 -4.10 -22.22
CA SER A 24 46.18 -4.16 -21.93
C SER A 24 46.73 -2.77 -21.58
N LYS A 25 47.21 -2.62 -20.35
CA LYS A 25 47.97 -1.44 -19.95
C LYS A 25 49.47 -1.78 -19.97
N ASN A 26 50.22 -1.17 -20.89
CA ASN A 26 51.66 -1.26 -20.88
C ASN A 26 52.21 -0.39 -19.76
N THR A 27 52.72 -1.02 -18.70
CA THR A 27 53.24 -0.32 -17.48
C THR A 27 54.75 -0.23 -17.50
N GLY A 28 55.44 -0.57 -18.61
CA GLY A 28 56.89 -0.57 -18.66
C GLY A 28 57.59 -1.69 -17.84
N LYS A 29 56.80 -2.57 -17.19
CA LYS A 29 57.26 -3.74 -16.41
C LYS A 29 56.58 -5.05 -16.80
N GLY A 30 55.96 -5.09 -17.96
CA GLY A 30 55.20 -6.22 -18.50
C GLY A 30 53.70 -5.88 -18.68
N ASP A 31 53.05 -6.59 -19.61
CA ASP A 31 51.62 -6.43 -19.87
C ASP A 31 50.82 -6.94 -18.66
N VAL A 32 50.15 -6.05 -17.98
CA VAL A 32 49.12 -6.41 -16.95
C VAL A 32 47.79 -6.44 -17.67
N ILE A 33 47.23 -7.61 -17.77
CA ILE A 33 45.85 -7.79 -18.26
C ILE A 33 44.94 -7.37 -17.10
N VAL A 34 44.25 -6.23 -17.25
CA VAL A 34 43.22 -5.78 -16.32
C VAL A 34 41.86 -6.16 -16.97
N MET A 35 41.11 -6.97 -16.28
CA MET A 35 39.71 -7.18 -16.69
C MET A 35 38.97 -5.83 -16.64
N ALA A 36 38.30 -5.48 -17.73
CA ALA A 36 37.44 -4.31 -17.73
C ALA A 36 36.35 -4.50 -16.66
N ILE A 37 36.21 -3.53 -15.78
CA ILE A 37 35.15 -3.51 -14.79
C ILE A 37 33.88 -3.04 -15.52
N ASP A 38 32.89 -3.90 -15.56
CA ASP A 38 31.54 -3.62 -16.10
C ASP A 38 30.46 -3.65 -15.01
N TYR A 39 29.21 -3.36 -15.35
CA TYR A 39 28.10 -3.40 -14.41
C TYR A 39 27.88 -4.80 -13.82
N LYS A 40 28.10 -5.85 -14.59
CA LYS A 40 27.93 -7.23 -14.13
C LYS A 40 28.95 -7.62 -13.08
N THR A 41 30.21 -7.22 -13.27
CA THR A 41 31.27 -7.39 -12.25
C THR A 41 31.06 -6.50 -11.02
N ALA A 42 30.31 -5.39 -11.17
CA ALA A 42 29.87 -4.56 -10.07
C ALA A 42 28.61 -5.09 -9.37
N GLY A 43 28.04 -6.22 -9.81
CA GLY A 43 26.90 -6.90 -9.20
C GLY A 43 25.53 -6.44 -9.73
N VAL A 44 25.47 -5.71 -10.86
CA VAL A 44 24.20 -5.28 -11.50
C VAL A 44 23.96 -6.08 -12.78
N ASP A 45 22.84 -6.80 -12.85
CA ASP A 45 22.47 -7.62 -14.01
C ASP A 45 21.45 -6.88 -14.91
N ILE A 46 21.96 -6.29 -15.99
CA ILE A 46 21.13 -5.54 -16.95
C ILE A 46 20.13 -6.45 -17.67
N GLU A 47 20.51 -7.68 -18.01
CA GLU A 47 19.64 -8.65 -18.69
C GLU A 47 18.46 -9.06 -17.79
N ALA A 48 18.72 -9.26 -16.50
CA ALA A 48 17.67 -9.49 -15.50
C ALA A 48 16.71 -8.28 -15.45
N GLY A 49 17.22 -7.06 -15.55
CA GLY A 49 16.41 -5.85 -15.65
C GLY A 49 15.46 -5.85 -16.85
N TYR A 50 15.96 -6.16 -18.05
CA TYR A 50 15.14 -6.24 -19.26
C TYR A 50 14.07 -7.32 -19.14
N ARG A 51 14.42 -8.50 -18.61
CA ARG A 51 13.49 -9.61 -18.41
C ARG A 51 12.41 -9.24 -17.39
N SER A 52 12.75 -8.57 -16.29
CA SER A 52 11.77 -8.08 -15.31
C SER A 52 10.73 -7.21 -15.98
N VAL A 53 11.16 -6.22 -16.78
CA VAL A 53 10.27 -5.32 -17.53
C VAL A 53 9.36 -6.11 -18.47
N GLU A 54 9.86 -7.09 -19.21
CA GLU A 54 9.04 -7.88 -20.12
C GLU A 54 7.95 -8.66 -19.38
N LEU A 55 8.29 -9.27 -18.24
CA LEU A 55 7.35 -10.02 -17.41
C LEU A 55 6.27 -9.12 -16.77
N MET A 56 6.62 -7.87 -16.43
CA MET A 56 5.69 -6.91 -15.82
C MET A 56 4.68 -6.31 -16.80
N LYS A 57 5.03 -6.18 -18.09
CA LYS A 57 4.24 -5.44 -19.09
C LYS A 57 2.75 -5.76 -19.07
N LYS A 58 2.40 -7.06 -19.03
CA LYS A 58 1.00 -7.49 -19.02
C LYS A 58 0.25 -6.95 -17.80
N HIS A 59 0.85 -7.07 -16.61
CA HIS A 59 0.21 -6.63 -15.36
C HIS A 59 -0.02 -5.11 -15.35
N VAL A 60 0.99 -4.35 -15.78
CA VAL A 60 0.88 -2.90 -15.88
C VAL A 60 -0.18 -2.51 -16.91
N GLN A 61 -0.21 -3.16 -18.07
CA GLN A 61 -1.22 -2.89 -19.11
C GLN A 61 -2.66 -3.10 -18.63
N GLU A 62 -2.90 -4.04 -17.74
CA GLU A 62 -4.23 -4.28 -17.13
C GLU A 62 -4.74 -3.14 -16.25
N THR A 63 -3.87 -2.22 -15.84
CA THR A 63 -4.22 -1.05 -15.01
C THR A 63 -4.50 0.21 -15.82
N MET A 64 -4.23 0.18 -17.13
CA MET A 64 -4.29 1.38 -17.97
C MET A 64 -5.72 1.93 -18.08
N ARG A 65 -5.79 3.25 -17.99
CA ARG A 65 -7.02 4.05 -18.10
C ARG A 65 -6.96 4.87 -19.38
N PRO A 66 -8.14 5.27 -19.94
CA PRO A 66 -8.19 6.15 -21.12
C PRO A 66 -7.46 7.50 -20.93
N GLU A 67 -7.37 7.96 -19.68
CA GLU A 67 -6.71 9.21 -19.33
C GLU A 67 -5.18 9.15 -19.37
N VAL A 68 -4.58 7.93 -19.42
CA VAL A 68 -3.12 7.76 -19.54
C VAL A 68 -2.69 8.07 -20.98
N LEU A 69 -1.84 9.07 -21.16
CA LEU A 69 -1.42 9.57 -22.48
C LEU A 69 -0.04 9.06 -22.93
N THR A 70 0.71 8.42 -22.05
CA THR A 70 2.05 7.91 -22.32
C THR A 70 2.07 6.38 -22.32
N ASN A 71 2.87 5.81 -23.20
CA ASN A 71 3.20 4.40 -23.10
C ASN A 71 4.24 4.17 -22.00
N LEU A 72 4.27 2.96 -21.46
CA LEU A 72 5.36 2.52 -20.58
C LEU A 72 6.71 2.72 -21.28
N GLY A 73 7.69 3.29 -20.57
CA GLY A 73 9.05 3.45 -21.07
C GLY A 73 9.45 4.84 -21.45
N GLY A 74 8.60 5.81 -21.24
CA GLY A 74 8.96 7.23 -21.36
C GLY A 74 9.69 7.75 -20.10
N PHE A 75 10.18 9.00 -20.18
CA PHE A 75 10.82 9.65 -19.03
C PHE A 75 9.83 10.03 -17.92
N SER A 76 8.53 10.12 -18.24
CA SER A 76 7.47 10.47 -17.30
C SER A 76 6.15 9.85 -17.71
N GLY A 77 5.28 9.59 -16.75
CA GLY A 77 3.88 9.30 -17.01
C GLY A 77 3.08 10.60 -17.19
N ALA A 78 2.20 10.64 -18.20
CA ALA A 78 1.26 11.74 -18.40
C ALA A 78 -0.17 11.27 -18.25
N PHE A 79 -0.97 12.03 -17.51
CA PHE A 79 -2.36 11.72 -17.20
C PHE A 79 -3.24 12.92 -17.57
N SER A 80 -4.28 12.71 -18.39
CA SER A 80 -5.20 13.76 -18.82
C SER A 80 -6.17 14.14 -17.70
N MET A 81 -6.33 15.44 -17.48
CA MET A 81 -7.33 15.98 -16.55
C MET A 81 -8.67 16.30 -17.22
N GLU A 82 -8.85 15.96 -18.52
CA GLU A 82 -10.06 16.27 -19.29
C GLU A 82 -11.35 15.75 -18.63
N LYS A 83 -11.32 14.56 -18.05
CA LYS A 83 -12.44 13.98 -17.30
C LYS A 83 -12.90 14.86 -16.12
N PHE A 84 -11.98 15.63 -15.56
CA PHE A 84 -12.19 16.42 -14.34
C PHE A 84 -12.37 17.91 -14.60
N LYS A 85 -12.47 18.33 -15.85
CA LYS A 85 -12.62 19.74 -16.28
C LYS A 85 -13.84 20.46 -15.71
N ASN A 86 -14.87 19.70 -15.29
CA ASN A 86 -16.09 20.26 -14.70
C ASN A 86 -16.01 20.44 -13.18
N MET A 87 -14.90 20.06 -12.54
CA MET A 87 -14.65 20.41 -11.13
C MET A 87 -14.48 21.93 -11.03
N GLU A 88 -15.07 22.53 -10.01
CA GLU A 88 -14.99 23.97 -9.78
C GLU A 88 -13.58 24.39 -9.38
N LYS A 89 -12.99 23.61 -8.46
CA LYS A 89 -11.62 23.82 -7.97
C LYS A 89 -10.89 22.46 -7.82
N PRO A 90 -10.41 21.88 -8.94
CA PRO A 90 -9.73 20.60 -8.91
C PRO A 90 -8.46 20.69 -8.04
N THR A 91 -8.41 19.90 -6.98
CA THR A 91 -7.32 19.85 -6.01
C THR A 91 -6.64 18.50 -6.09
N LEU A 92 -5.32 18.48 -6.23
CA LEU A 92 -4.54 17.24 -6.15
C LEU A 92 -4.33 16.84 -4.70
N VAL A 93 -4.51 15.56 -4.42
CA VAL A 93 -4.18 14.91 -3.15
C VAL A 93 -3.20 13.79 -3.42
N SER A 94 -2.31 13.50 -2.48
CA SER A 94 -1.29 12.48 -2.69
C SER A 94 -1.04 11.68 -1.41
N GLY A 95 -0.63 10.43 -1.58
CA GLY A 95 -0.19 9.54 -0.51
C GLY A 95 1.10 8.83 -0.92
N THR A 96 2.02 8.68 0.01
CA THR A 96 3.24 7.89 -0.17
C THR A 96 3.46 7.04 1.07
N ASP A 97 3.74 5.77 0.88
CA ASP A 97 4.03 4.83 1.97
C ASP A 97 4.83 3.63 1.47
N GLY A 98 5.40 2.88 2.39
CA GLY A 98 6.07 1.61 2.13
C GLY A 98 5.35 0.44 2.79
N VAL A 99 5.69 -0.78 2.39
CA VAL A 99 5.15 -2.00 3.03
C VAL A 99 5.74 -2.21 4.42
N GLY A 100 6.98 -1.82 4.61
CA GLY A 100 7.68 -1.95 5.88
C GLY A 100 8.02 -3.41 6.23
N THR A 101 8.08 -3.71 7.53
CA THR A 101 8.66 -4.97 8.03
C THR A 101 7.80 -6.21 7.79
N LYS A 102 6.60 -6.08 7.23
CA LYS A 102 5.80 -7.20 6.69
C LYS A 102 6.55 -7.95 5.58
N LEU A 103 7.41 -7.25 4.82
CA LEU A 103 8.24 -7.84 3.78
C LEU A 103 9.07 -9.04 4.25
N LYS A 104 9.51 -9.06 5.53
CA LYS A 104 10.25 -10.22 6.08
C LYS A 104 9.45 -11.51 6.05
N LEU A 105 8.13 -11.44 6.17
CA LEU A 105 7.27 -12.62 6.05
C LEU A 105 7.19 -13.07 4.59
N ALA A 106 7.10 -12.12 3.66
CA ALA A 106 7.13 -12.41 2.23
C ALA A 106 8.42 -13.14 1.83
N PHE A 107 9.57 -12.73 2.37
CA PHE A 107 10.86 -13.38 2.13
C PHE A 107 10.88 -14.82 2.69
N ILE A 108 10.42 -15.03 3.94
CA ILE A 108 10.42 -16.35 4.58
C ILE A 108 9.47 -17.31 3.86
N MET A 109 8.30 -16.82 3.46
CA MET A 109 7.25 -17.62 2.80
C MET A 109 7.45 -17.74 1.28
N ASP A 110 8.41 -17.01 0.71
CA ASP A 110 8.63 -16.87 -0.75
C ASP A 110 7.32 -16.52 -1.50
N ARG A 111 6.61 -15.50 -0.95
CA ARG A 111 5.31 -15.04 -1.47
C ARG A 111 5.33 -13.52 -1.61
N HIS A 112 5.42 -13.06 -2.84
CA HIS A 112 5.71 -11.66 -3.15
C HIS A 112 4.55 -10.89 -3.80
N ASN A 113 3.50 -11.59 -4.25
CA ASN A 113 2.39 -11.00 -4.97
C ASN A 113 1.36 -10.27 -4.08
N THR A 114 1.35 -10.48 -2.77
CA THR A 114 0.39 -9.83 -1.86
C THR A 114 0.88 -8.47 -1.37
N VAL A 115 2.19 -8.32 -1.16
CA VAL A 115 2.79 -7.10 -0.60
C VAL A 115 2.68 -5.90 -1.54
N GLY A 116 2.56 -6.14 -2.86
CA GLY A 116 2.25 -5.07 -3.81
C GLY A 116 0.88 -4.44 -3.58
N ILE A 117 -0.13 -5.25 -3.20
CA ILE A 117 -1.46 -4.75 -2.82
C ILE A 117 -1.35 -3.90 -1.55
N ASP A 118 -0.57 -4.35 -0.55
CA ASP A 118 -0.31 -3.57 0.66
C ASP A 118 0.25 -2.19 0.33
N CYS A 119 1.28 -2.13 -0.51
CA CYS A 119 1.91 -0.87 -0.93
C CYS A 119 0.91 0.11 -1.53
N VAL A 120 0.07 -0.37 -2.47
CA VAL A 120 -0.95 0.47 -3.09
C VAL A 120 -2.00 0.90 -2.07
N ALA A 121 -2.50 -0.04 -1.26
CA ALA A 121 -3.56 0.21 -0.28
C ALA A 121 -3.19 1.31 0.72
N MET A 122 -1.95 1.29 1.23
CA MET A 122 -1.48 2.30 2.17
C MET A 122 -1.54 3.72 1.58
N CYS A 123 -1.20 3.87 0.29
CA CYS A 123 -1.21 5.17 -0.38
C CYS A 123 -2.63 5.61 -0.81
N VAL A 124 -3.41 4.72 -1.44
CA VAL A 124 -4.70 5.11 -2.03
C VAL A 124 -5.82 5.24 -1.01
N ASN A 125 -5.75 4.53 0.12
CA ASN A 125 -6.70 4.70 1.22
C ASN A 125 -6.57 6.09 1.86
N ASP A 126 -5.36 6.64 1.97
CA ASP A 126 -5.14 8.00 2.47
C ASP A 126 -5.72 9.06 1.53
N ILE A 127 -5.58 8.85 0.20
CA ILE A 127 -6.25 9.68 -0.81
C ILE A 127 -7.77 9.63 -0.64
N ALA A 128 -8.33 8.42 -0.47
CA ALA A 128 -9.76 8.22 -0.28
C ALA A 128 -10.26 8.86 1.02
N CYS A 129 -9.49 8.81 2.11
CA CYS A 129 -9.79 9.49 3.37
C CYS A 129 -9.91 11.01 3.20
N ALA A 130 -9.18 11.60 2.26
CA ALA A 130 -9.31 13.01 1.91
C ALA A 130 -10.48 13.31 0.95
N GLY A 131 -11.24 12.30 0.53
CA GLY A 131 -12.33 12.42 -0.45
C GLY A 131 -11.88 12.35 -1.91
N GLY A 132 -10.60 12.01 -2.16
CA GLY A 132 -9.98 11.97 -3.48
C GLY A 132 -10.27 10.70 -4.27
N GLU A 133 -10.37 10.83 -5.60
CA GLU A 133 -10.31 9.72 -6.56
C GLU A 133 -8.84 9.47 -6.91
N PRO A 134 -8.25 8.27 -6.64
CA PRO A 134 -6.92 7.93 -7.12
C PRO A 134 -6.85 7.95 -8.65
N LEU A 135 -5.84 8.61 -9.20
CA LEU A 135 -5.61 8.74 -10.64
C LEU A 135 -4.56 7.76 -11.13
N PHE A 136 -3.40 7.81 -10.51
CA PHE A 136 -2.26 6.99 -10.89
C PHE A 136 -1.35 6.68 -9.69
N PHE A 137 -0.54 5.66 -9.90
CA PHE A 137 0.41 5.12 -8.93
C PHE A 137 1.79 5.01 -9.57
N LEU A 138 2.82 5.19 -8.76
CA LEU A 138 4.22 4.95 -9.06
C LEU A 138 4.81 4.08 -7.96
N ASP A 139 5.56 3.03 -8.30
CA ASP A 139 6.28 2.21 -7.33
C ASP A 139 7.78 2.47 -7.34
N TYR A 140 8.43 2.14 -6.23
CA TYR A 140 9.87 2.08 -6.12
C TYR A 140 10.25 0.76 -5.44
N ILE A 141 10.98 -0.10 -6.17
CA ILE A 141 11.49 -1.37 -5.69
C ILE A 141 13.01 -1.26 -5.60
N ALA A 142 13.57 -1.34 -4.39
CA ALA A 142 15.01 -1.39 -4.17
C ALA A 142 15.39 -2.81 -3.73
N CYS A 143 16.22 -3.53 -4.47
CA CYS A 143 16.56 -4.92 -4.19
C CYS A 143 18.06 -5.16 -4.14
N GLY A 144 18.49 -6.16 -3.35
CA GLY A 144 19.90 -6.57 -3.31
C GLY A 144 20.32 -7.27 -4.59
N LYS A 145 19.39 -8.05 -5.19
CA LYS A 145 19.56 -8.71 -6.47
C LYS A 145 18.25 -8.66 -7.25
N ASN A 146 18.34 -8.34 -8.54
CA ASN A 146 17.19 -8.38 -9.41
C ASN A 146 16.89 -9.81 -9.86
N GLU A 147 15.84 -10.41 -9.28
CA GLU A 147 15.29 -11.69 -9.69
C GLU A 147 14.00 -11.45 -10.50
N PRO A 148 14.01 -11.61 -11.83
CA PRO A 148 12.92 -11.15 -12.69
C PRO A 148 11.54 -11.67 -12.34
N GLU A 149 11.43 -12.94 -11.98
CA GLU A 149 10.16 -13.55 -11.60
C GLU A 149 9.63 -13.02 -10.26
N LYS A 150 10.53 -12.75 -9.31
CA LYS A 150 10.20 -12.14 -8.02
C LYS A 150 9.72 -10.70 -8.20
N ILE A 151 10.44 -9.90 -8.98
CA ILE A 151 10.04 -8.52 -9.30
C ILE A 151 8.69 -8.50 -10.01
N ALA A 152 8.49 -9.38 -11.00
CA ALA A 152 7.20 -9.49 -11.68
C ALA A 152 6.07 -9.89 -10.74
N ALA A 153 6.31 -10.78 -9.77
CA ALA A 153 5.33 -11.14 -8.74
C ALA A 153 4.98 -9.93 -7.84
N ILE A 154 5.96 -9.13 -7.42
CA ILE A 154 5.71 -7.89 -6.66
C ILE A 154 4.84 -6.95 -7.47
N VAL A 155 5.22 -6.65 -8.72
CA VAL A 155 4.49 -5.72 -9.59
C VAL A 155 3.10 -6.26 -9.96
N SER A 156 2.90 -7.58 -10.04
CA SER A 156 1.57 -8.15 -10.21
C SER A 156 0.63 -7.78 -9.05
N GLY A 157 1.16 -7.77 -7.81
CA GLY A 157 0.43 -7.30 -6.63
C GLY A 157 0.16 -5.79 -6.66
N VAL A 158 1.14 -4.98 -7.09
CA VAL A 158 0.95 -3.53 -7.28
C VAL A 158 -0.15 -3.28 -8.31
N ALA A 159 -0.10 -3.96 -9.46
CA ALA A 159 -1.12 -3.84 -10.50
C ALA A 159 -2.51 -4.27 -10.00
N GLU A 160 -2.59 -5.33 -9.20
CA GLU A 160 -3.87 -5.76 -8.61
C GLU A 160 -4.42 -4.68 -7.65
N GLY A 161 -3.59 -4.10 -6.79
CA GLY A 161 -4.00 -2.97 -5.93
C GLY A 161 -4.46 -1.76 -6.74
N CYS A 162 -3.76 -1.44 -7.84
CA CYS A 162 -4.16 -0.38 -8.77
C CYS A 162 -5.54 -0.67 -9.41
N LYS A 163 -5.80 -1.89 -9.85
CA LYS A 163 -7.12 -2.28 -10.39
C LYS A 163 -8.22 -2.16 -9.34
N GLN A 164 -7.97 -2.57 -8.10
CA GLN A 164 -8.93 -2.44 -7.01
C GLN A 164 -9.26 -0.98 -6.68
N SER A 165 -8.28 -0.10 -6.71
CA SER A 165 -8.45 1.34 -6.44
C SER A 165 -8.91 2.14 -7.66
N GLY A 166 -8.81 1.57 -8.87
CA GLY A 166 -9.05 2.28 -10.12
C GLY A 166 -7.93 3.24 -10.53
N ALA A 167 -6.76 3.19 -9.90
CA ALA A 167 -5.58 3.93 -10.31
C ALA A 167 -4.87 3.24 -11.48
N ALA A 168 -4.16 4.00 -12.30
CA ALA A 168 -3.27 3.46 -13.33
C ALA A 168 -1.83 3.36 -12.80
N LEU A 169 -1.17 2.24 -12.97
CA LEU A 169 0.28 2.11 -12.74
C LEU A 169 1.00 2.69 -13.96
N ILE A 170 1.41 3.97 -13.88
CA ILE A 170 1.94 4.70 -15.04
C ILE A 170 3.46 4.75 -15.10
N GLY A 171 4.15 4.21 -14.11
CA GLY A 171 5.60 4.17 -14.04
C GLY A 171 6.06 3.66 -12.69
N GLY A 172 7.36 3.60 -12.51
CA GLY A 172 8.03 3.18 -11.31
C GLY A 172 9.52 3.03 -11.55
N GLU A 173 10.23 2.50 -10.55
CA GLU A 173 11.65 2.19 -10.66
C GLU A 173 11.96 0.88 -9.93
N THR A 174 12.77 0.03 -10.55
CA THR A 174 13.43 -1.10 -9.88
C THR A 174 14.93 -0.82 -9.83
N ALA A 175 15.47 -0.67 -8.63
CA ALA A 175 16.89 -0.38 -8.40
C ALA A 175 17.59 -1.62 -7.82
N GLU A 176 18.49 -2.23 -8.57
CA GLU A 176 19.40 -3.25 -8.05
C GLU A 176 20.55 -2.54 -7.30
N MET A 177 20.68 -2.88 -6.01
CA MET A 177 21.61 -2.19 -5.08
C MET A 177 22.48 -3.21 -4.34
N PRO A 178 23.41 -3.87 -5.04
CA PRO A 178 24.28 -4.89 -4.45
C PRO A 178 25.12 -4.30 -3.31
N GLY A 179 25.19 -5.03 -2.20
CA GLY A 179 25.93 -4.59 -1.01
C GLY A 179 25.21 -3.56 -0.14
N PHE A 180 24.05 -3.03 -0.59
CA PHE A 180 23.18 -2.16 0.20
C PHE A 180 22.04 -2.94 0.85
N TYR A 181 21.39 -3.81 0.07
CA TYR A 181 20.45 -4.81 0.56
C TYR A 181 21.06 -6.22 0.46
N PRO A 182 20.70 -7.16 1.36
CA PRO A 182 20.96 -8.58 1.17
C PRO A 182 20.37 -9.06 -0.18
N ALA A 183 21.00 -10.04 -0.81
CA ALA A 183 20.63 -10.48 -2.14
C ALA A 183 19.16 -10.97 -2.25
N GLU A 184 18.64 -11.55 -1.17
CA GLU A 184 17.28 -12.09 -1.10
C GLU A 184 16.22 -11.06 -0.72
N GLU A 185 16.64 -9.84 -0.33
CA GLU A 185 15.78 -8.82 0.25
C GLU A 185 15.54 -7.66 -0.71
N TYR A 186 14.41 -7.01 -0.52
CA TYR A 186 14.04 -5.77 -1.20
C TYR A 186 13.24 -4.86 -0.27
N ASP A 187 13.14 -3.60 -0.65
CA ASP A 187 12.16 -2.66 -0.11
C ASP A 187 11.17 -2.26 -1.20
N LEU A 188 9.96 -1.96 -0.79
CA LEU A 188 8.86 -1.59 -1.68
C LEU A 188 8.11 -0.40 -1.11
N ALA A 189 8.09 0.68 -1.87
CA ALA A 189 7.36 1.89 -1.56
C ALA A 189 6.55 2.37 -2.77
N GLY A 190 5.54 3.18 -2.52
CA GLY A 190 4.68 3.72 -3.54
C GLY A 190 4.35 5.18 -3.35
N PHE A 191 3.89 5.78 -4.43
CA PHE A 191 3.38 7.14 -4.48
C PHE A 191 2.13 7.18 -5.35
N ALA A 192 1.03 7.63 -4.77
CA ALA A 192 -0.24 7.80 -5.46
C ALA A 192 -0.61 9.27 -5.57
N VAL A 193 -1.24 9.63 -6.67
CA VAL A 193 -1.86 10.94 -6.87
C VAL A 193 -3.34 10.74 -7.15
N GLY A 194 -4.15 11.54 -6.50
CA GLY A 194 -5.59 11.61 -6.68
C GLY A 194 -6.07 13.04 -6.91
N VAL A 195 -7.35 13.17 -7.22
CA VAL A 195 -8.02 14.46 -7.42
C VAL A 195 -9.32 14.52 -6.65
N VAL A 196 -9.64 15.70 -6.15
CA VAL A 196 -10.92 16.01 -5.49
C VAL A 196 -11.31 17.46 -5.85
N ASP A 197 -12.61 17.75 -5.93
CA ASP A 197 -13.04 19.16 -5.93
C ASP A 197 -12.85 19.73 -4.50
N GLU A 198 -12.27 20.92 -4.35
CA GLU A 198 -11.97 21.52 -3.04
C GLU A 198 -13.17 21.49 -2.07
N LYS A 199 -14.38 21.70 -2.59
CA LYS A 199 -15.63 21.64 -1.81
C LYS A 199 -15.96 20.25 -1.26
N ASP A 200 -15.42 19.18 -1.88
CA ASP A 200 -15.67 17.78 -1.52
C ASP A 200 -14.55 17.20 -0.64
N LEU A 201 -13.57 18.02 -0.23
CA LEU A 201 -12.51 17.59 0.68
C LEU A 201 -13.09 17.17 2.04
N ILE A 202 -12.78 15.96 2.45
CA ILE A 202 -13.13 15.44 3.78
C ILE A 202 -12.14 16.01 4.79
N THR A 203 -12.57 16.96 5.61
CA THR A 203 -11.68 17.70 6.52
C THR A 203 -12.06 17.59 8.01
N GLY A 204 -13.19 16.97 8.31
CA GLY A 204 -13.74 16.95 9.68
C GLY A 204 -14.41 18.25 10.13
N LYS A 205 -14.35 19.33 9.35
CA LYS A 205 -14.87 20.66 9.78
C LYS A 205 -16.37 20.68 10.04
N GLU A 206 -17.14 19.77 9.44
CA GLU A 206 -18.59 19.67 9.57
C GLU A 206 -19.02 18.66 10.65
N LEU A 207 -18.06 18.08 11.39
CA LEU A 207 -18.37 17.17 12.49
C LEU A 207 -19.17 17.88 13.57
N LYS A 208 -20.16 17.20 14.10
CA LYS A 208 -20.98 17.64 15.22
C LYS A 208 -21.32 16.48 16.15
N GLU A 209 -21.68 16.80 17.36
CA GLU A 209 -22.22 15.82 18.30
C GLU A 209 -23.43 15.10 17.70
N GLY A 210 -23.50 13.79 17.86
CA GLY A 210 -24.53 12.91 17.32
C GLY A 210 -24.23 12.36 15.93
N ASP A 211 -23.17 12.79 15.24
CA ASP A 211 -22.73 12.14 14.02
C ASP A 211 -22.30 10.69 14.33
N VAL A 212 -22.68 9.77 13.46
CA VAL A 212 -22.50 8.32 13.67
C VAL A 212 -21.20 7.84 13.04
N LEU A 213 -20.48 7.03 13.78
CA LEU A 213 -19.25 6.37 13.30
C LEU A 213 -19.56 5.03 12.67
N ILE A 214 -19.14 4.87 11.42
CA ILE A 214 -19.19 3.61 10.67
C ILE A 214 -17.77 3.11 10.49
N GLY A 215 -17.50 1.88 10.95
CA GLY A 215 -16.23 1.19 10.73
C GLY A 215 -16.36 0.16 9.62
N MET A 216 -15.38 0.07 8.74
CA MET A 216 -15.28 -0.98 7.71
C MET A 216 -14.27 -2.04 8.12
N ALA A 217 -14.67 -3.32 8.02
CA ALA A 217 -13.85 -4.45 8.41
C ALA A 217 -12.47 -4.45 7.74
N SER A 218 -11.43 -4.80 8.50
CA SER A 218 -10.11 -5.10 7.95
C SER A 218 -10.04 -6.56 7.46
N SER A 219 -9.04 -6.88 6.67
CA SER A 219 -8.69 -8.25 6.27
C SER A 219 -7.79 -8.97 7.29
N GLY A 220 -7.49 -8.33 8.41
CA GLY A 220 -6.54 -8.77 9.43
C GLY A 220 -5.60 -7.64 9.81
N VAL A 221 -4.33 -7.96 10.02
CA VAL A 221 -3.31 -7.01 10.53
C VAL A 221 -3.01 -5.87 9.55
N HIS A 222 -3.31 -6.04 8.27
CA HIS A 222 -2.94 -5.15 7.18
C HIS A 222 -1.41 -5.08 6.99
N SER A 223 -0.82 -3.87 7.01
CA SER A 223 0.63 -3.69 6.81
C SER A 223 1.32 -2.99 7.98
N ASN A 224 0.67 -2.91 9.14
CA ASN A 224 1.20 -2.19 10.31
C ASN A 224 1.45 -3.11 11.50
N GLY A 225 2.35 -2.71 12.40
CA GLY A 225 2.67 -3.45 13.62
C GLY A 225 3.53 -4.70 13.43
N PHE A 226 4.09 -4.95 12.25
CA PHE A 226 4.86 -6.17 11.93
C PHE A 226 6.19 -6.28 12.67
N SER A 227 6.77 -5.21 13.13
CA SER A 227 7.95 -5.27 14.03
C SER A 227 7.60 -5.99 15.34
N LEU A 228 6.38 -5.77 15.87
CA LEU A 228 5.87 -6.46 17.06
C LEU A 228 5.45 -7.90 16.73
N VAL A 229 4.70 -8.14 15.65
CA VAL A 229 4.34 -9.49 15.16
C VAL A 229 5.58 -10.40 15.07
N ARG A 230 6.67 -9.88 14.51
CA ARG A 230 7.94 -10.60 14.35
C ARG A 230 8.66 -10.89 15.68
N LYS A 231 8.32 -10.21 16.74
CA LYS A 231 8.82 -10.51 18.10
C LYS A 231 7.93 -11.51 18.83
N VAL A 232 6.63 -11.44 18.57
CA VAL A 232 5.62 -12.31 19.20
C VAL A 232 5.73 -13.73 18.66
N PHE A 233 5.81 -13.89 17.34
CA PHE A 233 5.85 -15.20 16.71
C PHE A 233 7.26 -15.56 16.25
N LYS A 234 7.57 -16.88 16.23
CA LYS A 234 8.78 -17.38 15.57
C LYS A 234 8.66 -17.18 14.07
N MET A 235 9.59 -16.45 13.49
CA MET A 235 9.64 -16.17 12.06
C MET A 235 10.39 -17.27 11.30
N THR A 236 9.81 -18.48 11.25
CA THR A 236 10.32 -19.61 10.48
C THR A 236 9.26 -20.13 9.53
N LYS A 237 9.65 -20.77 8.45
CA LYS A 237 8.74 -21.35 7.46
C LYS A 237 7.79 -22.38 8.10
N GLU A 238 8.27 -23.15 9.07
CA GLU A 238 7.46 -24.12 9.84
C GLU A 238 6.38 -23.42 10.67
N SER A 239 6.77 -22.43 11.48
CA SER A 239 5.84 -21.70 12.34
C SER A 239 4.78 -20.98 11.53
N LEU A 240 5.17 -20.29 10.45
CA LEU A 240 4.25 -19.60 9.56
C LEU A 240 3.36 -20.57 8.76
N GLY A 241 3.84 -21.80 8.49
CA GLY A 241 3.07 -22.87 7.85
C GLY A 241 2.11 -23.62 8.79
N THR A 242 2.14 -23.32 10.09
CA THR A 242 1.24 -23.97 11.05
C THR A 242 -0.20 -23.50 10.84
N TYR A 243 -1.12 -24.45 10.68
CA TYR A 243 -2.56 -24.19 10.57
C TYR A 243 -3.18 -23.98 11.96
N TYR A 244 -4.08 -23.01 12.07
CA TYR A 244 -4.84 -22.71 13.29
C TYR A 244 -6.34 -22.73 12.99
N ASP A 245 -7.10 -23.57 13.71
CA ASP A 245 -8.54 -23.69 13.53
C ASP A 245 -9.27 -22.36 13.74
N CYS A 246 -8.84 -21.56 14.71
CA CYS A 246 -9.43 -20.24 14.98
C CYS A 246 -9.20 -19.23 13.85
N LEU A 247 -8.16 -19.40 13.02
CA LEU A 247 -7.90 -18.56 11.84
C LEU A 247 -8.54 -19.15 10.57
N GLY A 248 -8.81 -20.45 10.53
CA GLY A 248 -9.24 -21.16 9.33
C GLY A 248 -8.17 -21.25 8.23
N CYS A 249 -6.91 -20.91 8.55
CA CYS A 249 -5.78 -20.92 7.62
C CYS A 249 -4.44 -21.02 8.38
N THR A 250 -3.32 -21.00 7.65
CA THR A 250 -2.01 -20.95 8.29
C THR A 250 -1.74 -19.58 8.90
N LEU A 251 -0.84 -19.52 9.89
CA LEU A 251 -0.41 -18.24 10.48
C LEU A 251 0.15 -17.30 9.42
N GLY A 252 0.96 -17.83 8.49
CA GLY A 252 1.52 -17.06 7.39
C GLY A 252 0.46 -16.49 6.44
N ASP A 253 -0.59 -17.25 6.13
CA ASP A 253 -1.72 -16.77 5.32
C ASP A 253 -2.47 -15.64 6.01
N ALA A 254 -2.76 -15.81 7.30
CA ALA A 254 -3.43 -14.76 8.08
C ALA A 254 -2.60 -13.46 8.17
N LEU A 255 -1.29 -13.58 8.36
CA LEU A 255 -0.39 -12.44 8.48
C LEU A 255 -0.04 -11.79 7.12
N LEU A 256 -0.01 -12.57 6.02
CA LEU A 256 0.22 -12.05 4.67
C LEU A 256 -1.07 -11.62 3.96
N ALA A 257 -2.24 -11.75 4.59
CA ALA A 257 -3.47 -11.20 4.04
C ALA A 257 -3.25 -9.73 3.65
N PRO A 258 -3.55 -9.35 2.38
CA PRO A 258 -3.26 -7.99 1.92
C PRO A 258 -4.19 -6.98 2.58
N THR A 259 -3.70 -5.77 2.73
CA THR A 259 -4.45 -4.61 3.19
C THR A 259 -5.66 -4.37 2.29
N ARG A 260 -6.82 -4.13 2.90
CA ARG A 260 -8.05 -3.79 2.17
C ARG A 260 -7.97 -2.42 1.54
N ILE A 261 -8.54 -2.27 0.34
CA ILE A 261 -8.62 -1.01 -0.40
C ILE A 261 -10.08 -0.53 -0.36
N TYR A 262 -10.32 0.58 0.35
CA TYR A 262 -11.66 1.11 0.63
C TYR A 262 -12.13 2.17 -0.38
N VAL A 263 -11.33 2.45 -1.41
CA VAL A 263 -11.61 3.50 -2.42
C VAL A 263 -12.99 3.35 -3.05
N ARG A 264 -13.36 2.13 -3.45
CA ARG A 264 -14.66 1.86 -4.08
C ARG A 264 -15.83 2.10 -3.13
N ALA A 265 -15.67 1.75 -1.85
CA ALA A 265 -16.70 1.95 -0.84
C ALA A 265 -16.96 3.43 -0.59
N LEU A 266 -15.90 4.23 -0.37
CA LEU A 266 -16.05 5.67 -0.18
C LEU A 266 -16.65 6.36 -1.41
N LYS A 267 -16.25 5.92 -2.62
CA LYS A 267 -16.85 6.39 -3.86
C LYS A 267 -18.34 6.04 -3.94
N SER A 268 -18.72 4.80 -3.63
CA SER A 268 -20.12 4.34 -3.63
C SER A 268 -20.98 5.12 -2.63
N ILE A 269 -20.46 5.40 -1.45
CA ILE A 269 -21.11 6.21 -0.41
C ILE A 269 -21.36 7.63 -0.93
N LYS A 270 -20.36 8.26 -1.55
CA LYS A 270 -20.48 9.58 -2.16
C LYS A 270 -21.51 9.59 -3.33
N GLU A 271 -21.47 8.60 -4.22
CA GLU A 271 -22.41 8.45 -5.35
C GLU A 271 -23.83 8.20 -4.86
N ALA A 272 -24.00 7.57 -3.71
CA ALA A 272 -25.30 7.47 -3.04
C ALA A 272 -25.79 8.81 -2.47
N GLY A 273 -25.02 9.89 -2.55
CA GLY A 273 -25.35 11.23 -2.04
C GLY A 273 -25.26 11.34 -0.53
N VAL A 274 -24.37 10.55 0.10
CA VAL A 274 -24.05 10.68 1.52
C VAL A 274 -22.80 11.55 1.68
N SER A 275 -22.89 12.55 2.56
CA SER A 275 -21.75 13.38 2.94
C SER A 275 -20.92 12.68 4.03
N VAL A 276 -19.73 12.22 3.68
CA VAL A 276 -18.74 11.75 4.67
C VAL A 276 -18.05 12.98 5.26
N LYS A 277 -18.33 13.29 6.53
CA LYS A 277 -17.80 14.50 7.19
C LYS A 277 -16.37 14.36 7.64
N ALA A 278 -15.98 13.14 8.04
CA ALA A 278 -14.63 12.80 8.49
C ALA A 278 -14.32 11.34 8.17
N CYS A 279 -13.06 11.04 7.94
CA CYS A 279 -12.61 9.70 7.60
C CYS A 279 -11.21 9.45 8.18
N SER A 280 -10.97 8.25 8.67
CA SER A 280 -9.69 7.82 9.21
C SER A 280 -9.31 6.44 8.68
N HIS A 281 -8.16 6.34 8.03
CA HIS A 281 -7.50 5.08 7.71
C HIS A 281 -6.73 4.59 8.95
N ILE A 282 -7.08 3.41 9.45
CA ILE A 282 -6.49 2.88 10.69
C ILE A 282 -5.21 2.12 10.35
N THR A 283 -4.08 2.79 10.55
CA THR A 283 -2.72 2.32 10.26
C THR A 283 -1.89 2.17 11.55
N GLY A 284 -0.57 2.33 11.49
CA GLY A 284 0.30 2.37 12.67
C GLY A 284 -0.15 3.45 13.66
N GLY A 285 -0.09 3.15 14.95
CA GLY A 285 -0.67 3.98 15.99
C GLY A 285 -2.14 3.65 16.31
N GLY A 286 -2.77 2.73 15.55
CA GLY A 286 -4.09 2.17 15.83
C GLY A 286 -5.18 3.23 15.97
N PHE A 287 -6.14 2.98 16.87
CA PHE A 287 -7.27 3.89 17.07
C PHE A 287 -6.86 5.20 17.74
N TYR A 288 -5.95 5.12 18.71
CA TYR A 288 -5.59 6.28 19.54
C TYR A 288 -4.84 7.37 18.78
N GLU A 289 -4.11 7.03 17.72
CA GLU A 289 -3.35 8.01 16.94
C GLU A 289 -4.04 8.40 15.63
N ASN A 290 -4.81 7.47 14.99
CA ASN A 290 -5.40 7.74 13.69
C ASN A 290 -6.77 8.42 13.80
N ILE A 291 -7.67 7.96 14.68
CA ILE A 291 -9.01 8.51 14.80
C ILE A 291 -9.00 10.00 15.20
N PRO A 292 -8.15 10.47 16.15
CA PRO A 292 -8.09 11.88 16.46
C PRO A 292 -7.70 12.80 15.31
N ARG A 293 -7.02 12.27 14.28
CA ARG A 293 -6.62 13.06 13.09
C ARG A 293 -7.80 13.54 12.26
N MET A 294 -8.92 12.80 12.28
CA MET A 294 -10.14 13.20 11.58
C MET A 294 -11.07 14.13 12.40
N LEU A 295 -10.77 14.34 13.69
CA LEU A 295 -11.60 15.12 14.60
C LEU A 295 -11.21 16.59 14.61
N ILE A 296 -12.16 17.46 14.97
CA ILE A 296 -11.93 18.87 15.29
C ILE A 296 -11.92 19.08 16.81
N ASP A 297 -11.41 20.22 17.27
CA ASP A 297 -11.43 20.57 18.67
C ASP A 297 -12.87 20.64 19.20
N GLY A 298 -13.07 20.17 20.42
CA GLY A 298 -14.40 20.06 21.02
C GLY A 298 -15.17 18.79 20.65
N THR A 299 -14.60 17.90 19.84
CA THR A 299 -15.23 16.63 19.45
C THR A 299 -14.39 15.43 19.90
N ARG A 300 -15.08 14.37 20.27
CA ARG A 300 -14.51 13.08 20.68
C ARG A 300 -15.21 11.93 19.98
N ALA A 301 -14.46 10.95 19.53
CA ALA A 301 -15.00 9.69 19.01
C ALA A 301 -15.24 8.71 20.17
N VAL A 302 -16.47 8.22 20.33
CA VAL A 302 -16.81 7.17 21.29
C VAL A 302 -17.14 5.90 20.52
N ILE A 303 -16.34 4.85 20.69
CA ILE A 303 -16.44 3.59 19.96
C ILE A 303 -16.73 2.45 20.93
N ARG A 304 -17.77 1.67 20.62
CA ARG A 304 -18.15 0.45 21.35
C ARG A 304 -17.40 -0.74 20.79
N LYS A 305 -16.52 -1.33 21.59
CA LYS A 305 -15.66 -2.47 21.20
C LYS A 305 -16.46 -3.70 20.77
N GLU A 306 -17.62 -3.93 21.36
CA GLU A 306 -18.47 -5.09 21.06
C GLU A 306 -19.36 -4.91 19.81
N SER A 307 -19.31 -3.74 19.16
CA SER A 307 -20.15 -3.44 17.99
C SER A 307 -19.71 -4.10 16.69
N TYR A 308 -18.54 -4.71 16.67
CA TYR A 308 -17.98 -5.39 15.51
C TYR A 308 -17.10 -6.58 15.97
N PRO A 309 -16.93 -7.62 15.13
CA PRO A 309 -16.07 -8.74 15.45
C PRO A 309 -14.58 -8.37 15.31
N VAL A 310 -13.79 -8.63 16.34
CA VAL A 310 -12.33 -8.55 16.27
C VAL A 310 -11.78 -9.85 15.70
N PRO A 311 -11.04 -9.85 14.58
CA PRO A 311 -10.46 -11.06 14.01
C PRO A 311 -9.55 -11.81 15.00
N PRO A 312 -9.61 -13.16 15.03
CA PRO A 312 -8.90 -13.98 16.03
C PRO A 312 -7.38 -13.78 16.06
N ILE A 313 -6.78 -13.35 14.95
CA ILE A 313 -5.34 -13.07 14.88
C ILE A 313 -4.88 -12.05 15.92
N PHE A 314 -5.73 -11.06 16.26
CA PHE A 314 -5.38 -10.04 17.27
C PHE A 314 -5.37 -10.63 18.67
N GLY A 315 -6.30 -11.54 19.00
CA GLY A 315 -6.28 -12.30 20.25
C GLY A 315 -5.00 -13.15 20.37
N MET A 316 -4.63 -13.86 19.30
CA MET A 316 -3.40 -14.64 19.27
C MET A 316 -2.14 -13.77 19.47
N ILE A 317 -2.08 -12.59 18.87
CA ILE A 317 -0.97 -11.64 19.06
C ILE A 317 -0.91 -11.19 20.52
N ALA A 318 -2.06 -10.79 21.09
CA ALA A 318 -2.14 -10.31 22.47
C ALA A 318 -1.73 -11.41 23.48
N GLU A 319 -2.31 -12.61 23.37
CA GLU A 319 -2.04 -13.72 24.28
C GLU A 319 -0.59 -14.21 24.18
N THR A 320 -0.10 -14.44 22.96
CA THR A 320 1.27 -14.95 22.75
C THR A 320 2.32 -13.91 23.18
N GLY A 321 2.04 -12.63 22.94
CA GLY A 321 2.95 -11.53 23.29
C GLY A 321 2.79 -11.00 24.71
N GLY A 322 1.74 -11.41 25.46
CA GLY A 322 1.41 -10.83 26.76
C GLY A 322 1.11 -9.33 26.66
N ILE A 323 0.45 -8.89 25.57
CA ILE A 323 0.25 -7.48 25.24
C ILE A 323 -1.09 -6.99 25.80
N GLU A 324 -1.05 -5.90 26.55
CA GLU A 324 -2.26 -5.29 27.13
C GLU A 324 -3.19 -4.73 26.03
N GLU A 325 -4.51 -4.81 26.27
CA GLU A 325 -5.54 -4.37 25.33
C GLU A 325 -5.30 -2.93 24.82
N LYS A 326 -4.96 -2.01 25.71
CA LYS A 326 -4.67 -0.63 25.33
C LYS A 326 -3.54 -0.53 24.29
N MET A 327 -2.48 -1.33 24.45
CA MET A 327 -1.37 -1.36 23.51
C MET A 327 -1.79 -1.99 22.18
N MET A 328 -2.67 -3.00 22.20
CA MET A 328 -3.24 -3.58 20.98
C MET A 328 -3.99 -2.53 20.16
N TYR A 329 -4.88 -1.75 20.78
CA TYR A 329 -5.59 -0.66 20.13
C TYR A 329 -4.71 0.54 19.75
N ASN A 330 -3.52 0.66 20.34
CA ASN A 330 -2.53 1.69 19.98
C ASN A 330 -1.58 1.24 18.85
N THR A 331 -1.58 -0.05 18.51
CA THR A 331 -0.64 -0.60 17.51
C THR A 331 -1.37 -1.07 16.26
N TYR A 332 -2.55 -1.67 16.42
CA TYR A 332 -3.26 -2.40 15.38
C TYR A 332 -4.63 -1.80 15.07
N ASN A 333 -5.15 -2.18 13.92
CA ASN A 333 -6.49 -1.79 13.47
C ASN A 333 -7.63 -2.54 14.18
N MET A 334 -7.33 -3.56 14.97
CA MET A 334 -8.25 -4.37 15.77
C MET A 334 -9.53 -4.80 15.04
N GLY A 335 -9.47 -4.96 13.71
CA GLY A 335 -10.59 -5.42 12.88
C GLY A 335 -11.28 -4.33 12.07
N LEU A 336 -10.93 -3.06 12.25
CA LEU A 336 -11.45 -1.93 11.46
C LEU A 336 -10.31 -1.23 10.72
N GLY A 337 -10.29 -1.35 9.40
CA GLY A 337 -9.25 -0.68 8.59
C GLY A 337 -9.59 0.77 8.24
N MET A 338 -10.88 1.13 8.26
CA MET A 338 -11.35 2.49 7.97
C MET A 338 -12.52 2.85 8.88
N VAL A 339 -12.52 4.08 9.40
CA VAL A 339 -13.63 4.63 10.19
C VAL A 339 -14.05 5.95 9.56
N LEU A 340 -15.35 6.14 9.37
CA LEU A 340 -15.91 7.37 8.81
C LEU A 340 -17.08 7.89 9.67
N ALA A 341 -17.36 9.18 9.59
CA ALA A 341 -18.45 9.84 10.28
C ALA A 341 -19.46 10.40 9.28
N VAL A 342 -20.74 10.10 9.52
CA VAL A 342 -21.88 10.57 8.72
C VAL A 342 -23.00 11.10 9.63
N GLU A 343 -23.95 11.84 9.07
CA GLU A 343 -25.17 12.19 9.81
C GLU A 343 -25.98 10.95 10.15
N ALA A 344 -26.67 10.98 11.29
CA ALA A 344 -27.51 9.87 11.73
C ALA A 344 -28.57 9.46 10.69
N ALA A 345 -29.10 10.43 9.94
CA ALA A 345 -30.10 10.18 8.89
C ALA A 345 -29.55 9.43 7.67
N ASP A 346 -28.24 9.47 7.46
CA ASP A 346 -27.56 8.87 6.29
C ASP A 346 -26.94 7.49 6.57
N VAL A 347 -27.01 7.01 7.80
CA VAL A 347 -26.34 5.76 8.24
C VAL A 347 -26.74 4.57 7.39
N ASP A 348 -28.02 4.30 7.25
CA ASP A 348 -28.52 3.12 6.51
C ASP A 348 -28.08 3.17 5.05
N LYS A 349 -28.13 4.34 4.44
CA LYS A 349 -27.73 4.58 3.06
C LYS A 349 -26.22 4.40 2.87
N ALA A 350 -25.40 4.90 3.80
CA ALA A 350 -23.95 4.71 3.81
C ALA A 350 -23.58 3.23 3.97
N MET A 351 -24.24 2.54 4.89
CA MET A 351 -24.03 1.10 5.14
C MET A 351 -24.41 0.25 3.92
N GLU A 352 -25.52 0.56 3.26
CA GLU A 352 -25.95 -0.13 2.04
C GLU A 352 -24.98 0.09 0.89
N ALA A 353 -24.56 1.33 0.65
CA ALA A 353 -23.56 1.68 -0.36
C ALA A 353 -22.21 1.00 -0.14
N ALA A 354 -21.73 0.93 1.11
CA ALA A 354 -20.51 0.21 1.44
C ALA A 354 -20.62 -1.30 1.18
N ARG A 355 -21.75 -1.92 1.54
CA ARG A 355 -22.03 -3.35 1.25
C ARG A 355 -22.10 -3.62 -0.25
N ALA A 356 -22.72 -2.75 -1.01
CA ALA A 356 -22.82 -2.87 -2.48
C ALA A 356 -21.42 -2.80 -3.13
N ALA A 357 -20.46 -2.09 -2.51
CA ALA A 357 -19.07 -2.04 -2.94
C ALA A 357 -18.23 -3.25 -2.47
N GLY A 358 -18.81 -4.20 -1.72
CA GLY A 358 -18.16 -5.42 -1.24
C GLY A 358 -17.52 -5.30 0.14
N GLU A 359 -17.80 -4.21 0.88
CA GLU A 359 -17.30 -4.04 2.24
C GLU A 359 -18.26 -4.57 3.31
N THR A 360 -17.72 -4.78 4.50
CA THR A 360 -18.50 -5.16 5.68
C THR A 360 -18.48 -4.00 6.68
N PRO A 361 -19.48 -3.09 6.62
CA PRO A 361 -19.55 -1.95 7.51
C PRO A 361 -20.31 -2.30 8.80
N TYR A 362 -19.93 -1.63 9.89
CA TYR A 362 -20.54 -1.70 11.22
C TYR A 362 -20.79 -0.30 11.76
N VAL A 363 -21.92 -0.09 12.45
CA VAL A 363 -22.11 1.11 13.27
C VAL A 363 -21.33 0.91 14.56
N VAL A 364 -20.23 1.63 14.72
CA VAL A 364 -19.27 1.37 15.79
C VAL A 364 -19.33 2.37 16.92
N GLY A 365 -19.99 3.51 16.73
CA GLY A 365 -20.06 4.55 17.76
C GLY A 365 -20.62 5.85 17.25
N GLN A 366 -20.26 6.92 17.90
CA GLN A 366 -20.75 8.27 17.60
C GLN A 366 -19.71 9.34 17.98
N ILE A 367 -19.92 10.53 17.46
CA ILE A 367 -19.19 11.72 17.88
C ILE A 367 -19.91 12.35 19.08
N GLU A 368 -19.17 12.67 20.13
CA GLU A 368 -19.66 13.35 21.32
C GLU A 368 -18.88 14.66 21.52
N ALA A 369 -19.49 15.60 22.27
CA ALA A 369 -18.79 16.78 22.73
C ALA A 369 -17.72 16.39 23.77
N GLY A 370 -16.51 16.93 23.65
CA GLY A 370 -15.45 16.63 24.61
C GLY A 370 -14.06 17.04 24.12
N GLU A 371 -13.07 16.71 24.91
CA GLU A 371 -11.68 16.88 24.51
C GLU A 371 -11.35 15.95 23.32
N LYS A 372 -10.65 16.48 22.32
CA LYS A 372 -10.26 15.76 21.12
C LYS A 372 -9.54 14.45 21.45
N GLY A 373 -10.09 13.34 20.99
CA GLY A 373 -9.54 12.01 21.27
C GLY A 373 -10.52 10.89 20.97
N VAL A 374 -10.17 9.66 21.38
CA VAL A 374 -11.02 8.49 21.26
C VAL A 374 -11.28 7.87 22.64
N THR A 375 -12.51 7.47 22.87
CA THR A 375 -12.93 6.64 24.01
C THR A 375 -13.38 5.28 23.47
N LEU A 376 -12.84 4.20 24.03
CA LEU A 376 -13.26 2.83 23.78
C LEU A 376 -14.08 2.34 24.98
N CYS A 377 -15.29 1.89 24.78
CA CYS A 377 -16.19 1.38 25.82
C CYS A 377 -16.74 -0.01 25.45
#